data_b01e9f79fc650dcc145f04e89cde37b9
#
_entry.id   b01e9f79fc650dcc145f04e89cde37b9
#
_cell.length_a   1.000
_cell.length_b   1.000
_cell.length_c   1.000
_cell.angle_alpha   90.00
_cell.angle_beta   90.00
_cell.angle_gamma   90.00
#
_symmetry.space_group_name_H-M   'P 1'
#
loop_
_entity.id
_entity.type
_entity.pdbx_description
1 polymer ?
#
loop_
_entity_poly.entity_id
_entity_poly.type
_entity_poly.pdbx_seq_one_letter_code
_entity_poly.pdbx_strand_id
1 'polypeptide(L)'
;LIYQDKVMIDIGSSTGGFTDCALQNGAKLSYALDVGYNQLAWKLRQDERVVVMERTNFRYVTPADLERGLPQFASIDVSFISLKLILPVLKTMLMPNGDVAALIKPQFEAGREQVGKKGIVRDRKVHEAVVEMIVEFALKEGYDVEGLTFSPITGGDGNIEFLIHLKWHGERENGENHSPISIEQVVTEAHDVLKQKGKGE
;
A
#
# COMPACT_ATOMS: atom_id res chain seq x y z
N LEU A 1 -0.52 4.77 -13.39
CA LEU A 1 0.38 5.53 -12.53
C LEU A 1 1.64 5.92 -13.30
N ILE A 2 2.04 7.17 -13.19
CA ILE A 2 3.23 7.71 -13.88
C ILE A 2 4.30 7.94 -12.83
N TYR A 3 5.46 7.29 -12.99
CA TYR A 3 6.62 7.42 -12.10
C TYR A 3 7.67 8.42 -12.60
N GLN A 4 7.61 8.78 -13.88
CA GLN A 4 8.61 9.61 -14.54
C GLN A 4 8.88 10.90 -13.77
N ASP A 5 10.15 11.13 -13.42
CA ASP A 5 10.67 12.29 -12.70
C ASP A 5 10.06 12.53 -11.30
N LYS A 6 9.40 11.54 -10.73
CA LYS A 6 8.78 11.67 -9.42
C LYS A 6 9.69 11.20 -8.28
N VAL A 7 9.55 11.87 -7.14
CA VAL A 7 10.07 11.42 -5.85
C VAL A 7 9.03 10.52 -5.21
N MET A 8 9.44 9.35 -4.78
CA MET A 8 8.54 8.40 -4.12
C MET A 8 9.03 8.00 -2.74
N ILE A 9 8.11 7.49 -1.94
CA ILE A 9 8.39 6.78 -0.70
C ILE A 9 7.80 5.37 -0.78
N ASP A 10 8.63 4.38 -0.51
CA ASP A 10 8.27 2.95 -0.50
C ASP A 10 8.18 2.50 0.96
N ILE A 11 6.96 2.42 1.48
CA ILE A 11 6.69 2.11 2.88
C ILE A 11 6.50 0.60 3.02
N GLY A 12 7.44 -0.05 3.71
CA GLY A 12 7.56 -1.50 3.73
C GLY A 12 8.32 -2.00 2.51
N SER A 13 9.49 -1.42 2.25
CA SER A 13 10.27 -1.66 1.02
C SER A 13 10.77 -3.11 0.87
N SER A 14 11.02 -3.81 1.97
CA SER A 14 11.54 -5.19 1.95
C SER A 14 12.77 -5.30 1.04
N THR A 15 12.75 -6.19 0.04
CA THR A 15 13.84 -6.35 -0.93
C THR A 15 13.92 -5.21 -1.96
N GLY A 16 12.88 -4.37 -2.05
CA GLY A 16 12.86 -3.18 -2.89
C GLY A 16 12.16 -3.36 -4.24
N GLY A 17 11.23 -4.31 -4.36
CA GLY A 17 10.54 -4.58 -5.61
C GLY A 17 9.80 -3.37 -6.18
N PHE A 18 9.05 -2.64 -5.36
CA PHE A 18 8.37 -1.41 -5.82
C PHE A 18 9.35 -0.30 -6.17
N THR A 19 10.38 -0.09 -5.35
CA THR A 19 11.44 0.88 -5.62
C THR A 19 12.12 0.57 -6.95
N ASP A 20 12.52 -0.67 -7.18
CA ASP A 20 13.18 -1.08 -8.41
C ASP A 20 12.28 -0.85 -9.64
N CYS A 21 11.03 -1.27 -9.56
CA CYS A 21 10.04 -1.05 -10.62
C CYS A 21 9.88 0.45 -10.94
N ALA A 22 9.74 1.28 -9.93
CA ALA A 22 9.57 2.72 -10.12
C ALA A 22 10.80 3.38 -10.75
N LEU A 23 12.01 2.99 -10.31
CA LEU A 23 13.25 3.51 -10.88
C LEU A 23 13.44 3.10 -12.33
N GLN A 24 13.08 1.86 -12.70
CA GLN A 24 13.09 1.40 -14.08
C GLN A 24 12.09 2.15 -14.97
N ASN A 25 11.03 2.71 -14.38
CA ASN A 25 10.03 3.52 -15.06
C ASN A 25 10.27 5.03 -14.91
N GLY A 26 11.48 5.44 -14.56
CA GLY A 26 11.91 6.83 -14.60
C GLY A 26 11.73 7.64 -13.32
N ALA A 27 11.41 7.02 -12.19
CA ALA A 27 11.36 7.73 -10.92
C ALA A 27 12.71 8.41 -10.61
N LYS A 28 12.64 9.62 -10.10
CA LYS A 28 13.82 10.44 -9.78
C LYS A 28 14.52 9.99 -8.51
N LEU A 29 13.74 9.59 -7.51
CA LEU A 29 14.23 9.24 -6.18
C LEU A 29 13.25 8.32 -5.47
N SER A 30 13.74 7.39 -4.67
CA SER A 30 12.91 6.59 -3.76
C SER A 30 13.49 6.56 -2.36
N TYR A 31 12.66 6.91 -1.38
CA TYR A 31 12.91 6.61 0.02
C TYR A 31 12.45 5.18 0.29
N ALA A 32 13.37 4.27 0.45
CA ALA A 32 13.08 2.86 0.74
C ALA A 32 13.07 2.65 2.26
N LEU A 33 11.87 2.62 2.83
CA LEU A 33 11.64 2.59 4.27
C LEU A 33 11.15 1.22 4.73
N ASP A 34 11.79 0.68 5.77
CA ASP A 34 11.39 -0.58 6.39
C ASP A 34 11.70 -0.60 7.89
N VAL A 35 10.89 -1.34 8.66
CA VAL A 35 11.16 -1.58 10.08
C VAL A 35 12.31 -2.57 10.28
N GLY A 36 12.53 -3.45 9.32
CA GLY A 36 13.66 -4.38 9.27
C GLY A 36 14.96 -3.73 8.81
N TYR A 37 15.97 -4.54 8.64
CA TYR A 37 17.25 -4.09 8.09
C TYR A 37 17.89 -5.19 7.23
N ASN A 38 18.81 -4.80 6.37
CA ASN A 38 19.58 -5.69 5.53
C ASN A 38 18.75 -6.52 4.53
N GLN A 39 17.52 -6.11 4.24
CA GLN A 39 16.64 -6.79 3.30
C GLN A 39 16.70 -6.20 1.89
N LEU A 40 16.96 -4.90 1.78
CA LEU A 40 17.00 -4.21 0.50
C LEU A 40 18.09 -4.77 -0.39
N ALA A 41 17.78 -5.09 -1.65
CA ALA A 41 18.71 -5.63 -2.61
C ALA A 41 19.96 -4.74 -2.76
N TRP A 42 21.14 -5.37 -2.86
CA TRP A 42 22.41 -4.65 -2.88
C TRP A 42 22.52 -3.61 -3.99
N LYS A 43 22.01 -3.91 -5.19
CA LYS A 43 22.01 -2.96 -6.30
C LYS A 43 21.25 -1.68 -5.99
N LEU A 44 20.19 -1.77 -5.18
CA LEU A 44 19.38 -0.62 -4.78
C LEU A 44 20.06 0.19 -3.69
N ARG A 45 20.79 -0.47 -2.78
CA ARG A 45 21.57 0.23 -1.76
C ARG A 45 22.68 1.11 -2.36
N GLN A 46 23.19 0.71 -3.51
CA GLN A 46 24.26 1.43 -4.21
C GLN A 46 23.73 2.46 -5.21
N ASP A 47 22.45 2.47 -5.49
CA ASP A 47 21.85 3.42 -6.42
C ASP A 47 21.70 4.80 -5.74
N GLU A 48 22.28 5.82 -6.35
CA GLU A 48 22.25 7.20 -5.83
C GLU A 48 20.83 7.78 -5.72
N ARG A 49 19.87 7.20 -6.44
CA ARG A 49 18.47 7.57 -6.40
C ARG A 49 17.69 6.95 -5.24
N VAL A 50 18.32 6.08 -4.45
CA VAL A 50 17.71 5.38 -3.32
C VAL A 50 18.24 5.93 -2.01
N VAL A 51 17.33 6.40 -1.16
CA VAL A 51 17.60 6.74 0.23
C VAL A 51 17.16 5.58 1.11
N VAL A 52 18.09 4.88 1.71
CA VAL A 52 17.79 3.72 2.56
C VAL A 52 17.41 4.18 3.96
N MET A 53 16.18 3.85 4.37
CA MET A 53 15.63 4.17 5.68
C MET A 53 15.23 2.88 6.41
N GLU A 54 16.22 2.15 6.87
CA GLU A 54 16.03 0.90 7.61
C GLU A 54 15.79 1.14 9.10
N ARG A 55 15.28 0.12 9.82
CA ARG A 55 14.94 0.19 11.25
C ARG A 55 14.11 1.42 11.57
N THR A 56 13.24 1.79 10.65
CA THR A 56 12.46 3.02 10.71
C THR A 56 10.97 2.67 10.78
N ASN A 57 10.31 3.17 11.82
CA ASN A 57 8.85 3.07 11.94
C ASN A 57 8.23 4.31 11.29
N PHE A 58 7.48 4.10 10.22
CA PHE A 58 6.86 5.19 9.45
C PHE A 58 5.97 6.10 10.31
N ARG A 59 5.35 5.58 11.35
CA ARG A 59 4.50 6.37 12.25
C ARG A 59 5.22 7.56 12.89
N TYR A 60 6.54 7.50 12.98
CA TYR A 60 7.36 8.55 13.60
C TYR A 60 8.16 9.38 12.60
N VAL A 61 8.00 9.12 11.31
CA VAL A 61 8.65 9.89 10.25
C VAL A 61 7.96 11.25 10.11
N THR A 62 8.76 12.29 9.93
CA THR A 62 8.28 13.66 9.72
C THR A 62 8.74 14.19 8.36
N PRO A 63 8.13 15.26 7.83
CA PRO A 63 8.61 15.88 6.59
C PRO A 63 10.08 16.27 6.63
N ALA A 64 10.59 16.67 7.78
CA ALA A 64 12.00 17.04 7.97
C ALA A 64 12.98 15.87 7.75
N ASP A 65 12.52 14.63 7.95
CA ASP A 65 13.33 13.44 7.71
C ASP A 65 13.54 13.16 6.21
N LEU A 66 12.71 13.73 5.35
CA LEU A 66 12.76 13.54 3.90
C LEU A 66 13.55 14.68 3.24
N GLU A 67 14.87 14.68 3.46
CA GLU A 67 15.77 15.77 3.13
C GLU A 67 15.97 16.01 1.63
N ARG A 68 15.66 15.04 0.79
CA ARG A 68 15.84 15.12 -0.67
C ARG A 68 14.56 15.44 -1.43
N GLY A 69 13.55 15.93 -0.74
CA GLY A 69 12.28 16.37 -1.31
C GLY A 69 11.10 15.53 -0.81
N LEU A 70 9.91 16.14 -0.78
CA LEU A 70 8.70 15.46 -0.38
C LEU A 70 8.18 14.57 -1.50
N PRO A 71 7.62 13.38 -1.16
CA PRO A 71 7.16 12.45 -2.17
C PRO A 71 5.90 12.92 -2.90
N GLN A 72 5.85 12.61 -4.18
CA GLN A 72 4.70 12.78 -5.06
C GLN A 72 3.97 11.46 -5.30
N PHE A 73 4.55 10.37 -4.85
CA PHE A 73 4.02 9.02 -4.94
C PHE A 73 4.43 8.21 -3.71
N ALA A 74 3.51 7.39 -3.21
CA ALA A 74 3.80 6.44 -2.15
C ALA A 74 3.31 5.04 -2.50
N SER A 75 4.12 4.03 -2.26
CA SER A 75 3.70 2.64 -2.23
C SER A 75 3.68 2.13 -0.79
N ILE A 76 2.68 1.35 -0.43
CA ILE A 76 2.52 0.81 0.93
C ILE A 76 2.31 -0.70 0.86
N ASP A 77 3.26 -1.43 1.40
CA ASP A 77 3.22 -2.88 1.55
C ASP A 77 3.74 -3.25 2.95
N VAL A 78 2.86 -3.13 3.94
CA VAL A 78 3.22 -3.33 5.36
C VAL A 78 2.53 -4.56 5.93
N SER A 79 3.18 -5.19 6.90
CA SER A 79 2.67 -6.34 7.64
C SER A 79 2.56 -6.03 9.13
N PHE A 80 1.61 -6.65 9.80
CA PHE A 80 1.38 -6.54 11.25
C PHE A 80 1.00 -5.13 11.73
N ILE A 81 0.51 -4.30 10.83
CA ILE A 81 0.06 -2.93 11.12
C ILE A 81 -1.10 -2.57 10.18
N SER A 82 -2.04 -1.77 10.66
CA SER A 82 -3.15 -1.28 9.85
C SER A 82 -2.77 -0.04 9.04
N LEU A 83 -3.32 0.07 7.83
CA LEU A 83 -3.26 1.30 7.02
C LEU A 83 -3.83 2.52 7.75
N LYS A 84 -4.71 2.31 8.72
CA LYS A 84 -5.24 3.39 9.58
C LYS A 84 -4.17 4.12 10.37
N LEU A 85 -3.03 3.49 10.62
CA LEU A 85 -1.88 4.09 11.30
C LEU A 85 -0.87 4.73 10.33
N ILE A 86 -0.96 4.43 9.05
CA ILE A 86 -0.03 4.90 8.01
C ILE A 86 -0.60 6.12 7.28
N LEU A 87 -1.85 6.04 6.82
CA LEU A 87 -2.46 7.07 5.99
C LEU A 87 -2.52 8.45 6.64
N PRO A 88 -2.83 8.59 7.95
CA PRO A 88 -2.81 9.91 8.60
C PRO A 88 -1.42 10.55 8.67
N VAL A 89 -0.37 9.75 8.79
CA VAL A 89 1.01 10.23 8.80
C VAL A 89 1.45 10.61 7.39
N LEU A 90 1.12 9.78 6.41
CA LEU A 90 1.53 9.98 5.01
C LEU A 90 1.04 11.33 4.45
N LYS A 91 -0.19 11.72 4.74
CA LYS A 91 -0.73 12.99 4.22
C LYS A 91 0.00 14.23 4.72
N THR A 92 0.75 14.13 5.83
CA THR A 92 1.56 15.25 6.35
C THR A 92 2.79 15.54 5.49
N MET A 93 3.21 14.59 4.65
CA MET A 93 4.44 14.69 3.86
C MET A 93 4.24 14.47 2.36
N LEU A 94 3.08 13.96 1.94
CA LEU A 94 2.79 13.75 0.53
C LEU A 94 2.47 15.10 -0.15
N MET A 95 3.07 15.33 -1.30
CA MET A 95 2.79 16.53 -2.09
C MET A 95 1.33 16.54 -2.57
N PRO A 96 0.70 17.72 -2.72
CA PRO A 96 -0.62 17.82 -3.37
C PRO A 96 -0.63 17.16 -4.75
N ASN A 97 -1.73 16.50 -5.07
CA ASN A 97 -1.89 15.67 -6.27
C ASN A 97 -1.02 14.41 -6.28
N GLY A 98 -0.49 14.03 -5.12
CA GLY A 98 0.26 12.80 -4.95
C GLY A 98 -0.62 11.57 -5.01
N ASP A 99 -0.06 10.49 -5.56
CA ASP A 99 -0.72 9.19 -5.68
C ASP A 99 -0.22 8.21 -4.62
N VAL A 100 -1.11 7.33 -4.17
CA VAL A 100 -0.80 6.26 -3.22
C VAL A 100 -1.29 4.93 -3.80
N ALA A 101 -0.42 3.95 -3.85
CA ALA A 101 -0.78 2.56 -4.11
C ALA A 101 -0.54 1.74 -2.85
N ALA A 102 -1.60 1.24 -2.25
CA ALA A 102 -1.50 0.52 -0.98
C ALA A 102 -2.12 -0.87 -1.06
N LEU A 103 -1.44 -1.86 -0.50
CA LEU A 103 -2.00 -3.19 -0.32
C LEU A 103 -2.86 -3.22 0.94
N ILE A 104 -4.10 -3.67 0.77
CA ILE A 104 -5.02 -3.98 1.87
C ILE A 104 -4.87 -5.46 2.17
N LYS A 105 -4.43 -5.77 3.37
CA LYS A 105 -4.17 -7.14 3.82
C LYS A 105 -5.17 -7.53 4.91
N PRO A 106 -6.26 -8.23 4.58
CA PRO A 106 -7.30 -8.56 5.55
C PRO A 106 -6.79 -9.25 6.81
N GLN A 107 -5.72 -10.06 6.70
CA GLN A 107 -5.11 -10.75 7.82
C GLN A 107 -4.51 -9.79 8.88
N PHE A 108 -4.24 -8.54 8.53
CA PHE A 108 -3.73 -7.52 9.44
C PHE A 108 -4.72 -6.39 9.73
N GLU A 109 -5.90 -6.44 9.12
CA GLU A 109 -6.96 -5.43 9.26
C GLU A 109 -8.19 -5.95 10.01
N ALA A 110 -8.47 -7.24 9.88
CA ALA A 110 -9.61 -7.88 10.55
C ALA A 110 -9.35 -8.12 12.05
N GLY A 111 -10.43 -8.26 12.82
CA GLY A 111 -10.35 -8.68 14.21
C GLY A 111 -9.82 -10.11 14.34
N ARG A 112 -9.21 -10.42 15.49
CA ARG A 112 -8.60 -11.75 15.75
C ARG A 112 -9.58 -12.91 15.54
N GLU A 113 -10.84 -12.73 15.90
CA GLU A 113 -11.90 -13.73 15.76
C GLU A 113 -12.26 -14.03 14.30
N GLN A 114 -11.91 -13.13 13.38
CA GLN A 114 -12.16 -13.27 11.94
C GLN A 114 -10.98 -13.85 11.18
N VAL A 115 -9.83 -13.98 11.84
CA VAL A 115 -8.62 -14.58 11.28
C VAL A 115 -8.59 -16.06 11.64
N GLY A 116 -8.62 -16.93 10.63
CA GLY A 116 -8.64 -18.35 10.81
C GLY A 116 -7.27 -18.94 11.19
N LYS A 117 -7.21 -20.27 11.20
CA LYS A 117 -5.97 -21.02 11.42
C LYS A 117 -4.88 -20.58 10.43
N LYS A 118 -3.63 -20.53 10.87
CA LYS A 118 -2.46 -20.10 10.10
C LYS A 118 -2.48 -18.63 9.67
N GLY A 119 -3.30 -17.78 10.32
CA GLY A 119 -3.37 -16.37 9.99
C GLY A 119 -4.04 -16.08 8.66
N ILE A 120 -4.98 -16.92 8.22
CA ILE A 120 -5.65 -16.76 6.92
C ILE A 120 -7.09 -16.28 7.10
N VAL A 121 -7.46 -15.21 6.41
CA VAL A 121 -8.84 -14.74 6.27
C VAL A 121 -9.42 -15.32 4.98
N ARG A 122 -10.42 -16.20 5.12
CA ARG A 122 -11.05 -16.90 3.99
C ARG A 122 -12.45 -16.43 3.67
N ASP A 123 -13.14 -15.83 4.64
CA ASP A 123 -14.53 -15.43 4.50
C ASP A 123 -14.66 -14.20 3.59
N ARG A 124 -15.42 -14.35 2.52
CA ARG A 124 -15.73 -13.30 1.57
C ARG A 124 -16.35 -12.05 2.23
N LYS A 125 -17.23 -12.24 3.20
CA LYS A 125 -17.87 -11.13 3.92
C LYS A 125 -16.87 -10.36 4.77
N VAL A 126 -15.88 -11.03 5.33
CA VAL A 126 -14.79 -10.39 6.06
C VAL A 126 -13.93 -9.56 5.12
N HIS A 127 -13.62 -10.07 3.93
CA HIS A 127 -12.91 -9.32 2.89
C HIS A 127 -13.67 -8.04 2.51
N GLU A 128 -14.97 -8.14 2.25
CA GLU A 128 -15.80 -6.98 1.93
C GLU A 128 -15.80 -5.94 3.05
N ALA A 129 -15.97 -6.37 4.29
CA ALA A 129 -15.98 -5.48 5.44
C ALA A 129 -14.64 -4.78 5.66
N VAL A 130 -13.53 -5.49 5.48
CA VAL A 130 -12.18 -4.92 5.60
C VAL A 130 -11.93 -3.87 4.52
N VAL A 131 -12.22 -4.18 3.27
CA VAL A 131 -12.03 -3.23 2.17
C VAL A 131 -12.91 -2.01 2.34
N GLU A 132 -14.17 -2.18 2.72
CA GLU A 132 -15.10 -1.08 3.02
C GLU A 132 -14.58 -0.18 4.14
N MET A 133 -14.08 -0.78 5.22
CA MET A 133 -13.50 -0.06 6.34
C MET A 133 -12.31 0.82 5.92
N ILE A 134 -11.42 0.30 5.10
CA ILE A 134 -10.25 1.05 4.61
C ILE A 134 -10.68 2.17 3.65
N VAL A 135 -11.60 1.89 2.74
CA VAL A 135 -12.14 2.91 1.81
C VAL A 135 -12.76 4.06 2.60
N GLU A 136 -13.64 3.76 3.55
CA GLU A 136 -14.28 4.79 4.38
C GLU A 136 -13.27 5.59 5.19
N PHE A 137 -12.28 4.91 5.77
CA PHE A 137 -11.22 5.57 6.54
C PHE A 137 -10.41 6.53 5.65
N ALA A 138 -10.00 6.10 4.47
CA ALA A 138 -9.24 6.92 3.54
C ALA A 138 -10.03 8.17 3.13
N LEU A 139 -11.32 8.02 2.82
CA LEU A 139 -12.19 9.14 2.48
C LEU A 139 -12.32 10.15 3.63
N LYS A 140 -12.48 9.68 4.87
CA LYS A 140 -12.54 10.56 6.05
C LYS A 140 -11.23 11.28 6.32
N GLU A 141 -10.11 10.67 5.96
CA GLU A 141 -8.79 11.32 6.05
C GLU A 141 -8.56 12.35 4.94
N GLY A 142 -9.47 12.47 3.98
CA GLY A 142 -9.41 13.45 2.90
C GLY A 142 -8.78 12.93 1.61
N TYR A 143 -8.46 11.64 1.52
CA TYR A 143 -8.00 11.03 0.26
C TYR A 143 -9.19 10.76 -0.67
N ASP A 144 -8.97 10.94 -1.98
CA ASP A 144 -9.85 10.35 -2.99
C ASP A 144 -9.49 8.89 -3.21
N VAL A 145 -10.49 8.06 -3.47
CA VAL A 145 -10.30 6.69 -3.93
C VAL A 145 -10.44 6.70 -5.46
N GLU A 146 -9.35 6.42 -6.17
CA GLU A 146 -9.30 6.44 -7.63
C GLU A 146 -9.51 5.07 -8.24
N GLY A 147 -9.14 4.01 -7.53
CA GLY A 147 -9.28 2.66 -8.03
C GLY A 147 -9.16 1.63 -6.93
N LEU A 148 -9.68 0.44 -7.24
CA LEU A 148 -9.67 -0.70 -6.35
C LEU A 148 -9.57 -1.97 -7.19
N THR A 149 -8.65 -2.85 -6.84
CA THR A 149 -8.51 -4.16 -7.48
C THR A 149 -8.00 -5.19 -6.46
N PHE A 150 -7.85 -6.42 -6.86
CA PHE A 150 -7.20 -7.45 -6.04
C PHE A 150 -5.80 -7.73 -6.55
N SER A 151 -4.90 -8.15 -5.64
CA SER A 151 -3.57 -8.59 -6.03
C SER A 151 -3.66 -9.89 -6.84
N PRO A 152 -2.99 -9.97 -8.01
CA PRO A 152 -3.00 -11.19 -8.82
C PRO A 152 -2.25 -12.35 -8.17
N ILE A 153 -1.46 -12.07 -7.14
CA ILE A 153 -0.76 -13.06 -6.32
C ILE A 153 -1.32 -13.02 -4.89
N THR A 154 -1.38 -14.18 -4.26
CA THR A 154 -1.76 -14.25 -2.84
C THR A 154 -0.58 -13.84 -1.97
N GLY A 155 -0.88 -13.27 -0.80
CA GLY A 155 0.10 -12.99 0.25
C GLY A 155 0.54 -14.27 0.98
N GLY A 156 1.28 -14.08 2.07
CA GLY A 156 1.73 -15.19 2.90
C GLY A 156 0.60 -16.14 3.26
N ASP A 157 0.87 -17.43 3.19
CA ASP A 157 -0.06 -18.53 3.50
C ASP A 157 -1.34 -18.58 2.63
N GLY A 158 -1.35 -17.87 1.50
CA GLY A 158 -2.47 -17.88 0.57
C GLY A 158 -3.54 -16.83 0.83
N ASN A 159 -3.27 -15.81 1.65
CA ASN A 159 -4.20 -14.71 1.87
C ASN A 159 -4.48 -13.92 0.58
N ILE A 160 -5.75 -13.65 0.33
CA ILE A 160 -6.17 -12.71 -0.71
C ILE A 160 -5.93 -11.29 -0.21
N GLU A 161 -5.24 -10.49 -1.03
CA GLU A 161 -4.93 -9.09 -0.75
C GLU A 161 -5.51 -8.19 -1.83
N PHE A 162 -5.80 -6.95 -1.47
CA PHE A 162 -6.40 -5.97 -2.37
C PHE A 162 -5.46 -4.80 -2.56
N LEU A 163 -5.61 -4.11 -3.68
CA LEU A 163 -4.83 -2.91 -4.00
C LEU A 163 -5.78 -1.74 -4.13
N ILE A 164 -5.51 -0.67 -3.40
CA ILE A 164 -6.24 0.58 -3.46
C ILE A 164 -5.35 1.68 -4.02
N HIS A 165 -5.87 2.44 -4.98
CA HIS A 165 -5.24 3.65 -5.50
C HIS A 165 -5.93 4.87 -4.89
N LEU A 166 -5.16 5.66 -4.15
CA LEU A 166 -5.62 6.89 -3.53
C LEU A 166 -4.95 8.09 -4.19
N LYS A 167 -5.61 9.24 -4.10
CA LYS A 167 -5.03 10.52 -4.51
C LYS A 167 -5.21 11.57 -3.42
N TRP A 168 -4.15 12.32 -3.14
CA TRP A 168 -4.12 13.37 -2.15
C TRP A 168 -4.08 14.73 -2.84
N HIS A 169 -5.14 15.53 -2.69
CA HIS A 169 -5.20 16.88 -3.26
C HIS A 169 -4.87 18.01 -2.28
N GLY A 170 -4.51 17.65 -1.06
CA GLY A 170 -4.33 18.60 0.05
C GLY A 170 -5.45 18.44 1.09
N GLU A 171 -5.33 19.14 2.21
CA GLU A 171 -6.31 19.05 3.29
C GLU A 171 -7.73 19.39 2.83
N ARG A 172 -8.66 18.52 3.18
CA ARG A 172 -10.11 18.72 3.04
C ARG A 172 -10.86 17.76 3.97
N GLU A 173 -12.11 18.08 4.23
CA GLU A 173 -12.92 17.35 5.21
C GLU A 173 -13.17 15.90 4.80
N ASN A 174 -13.52 15.65 3.55
CA ASN A 174 -13.74 14.31 3.02
C ASN A 174 -13.22 14.19 1.59
N GLY A 175 -12.71 13.01 1.24
CA GLY A 175 -12.40 12.63 -0.13
C GLY A 175 -13.63 12.14 -0.90
N GLU A 176 -13.45 11.91 -2.18
CA GLU A 176 -14.47 11.39 -3.09
C GLU A 176 -14.08 10.00 -3.61
N ASN A 177 -15.05 9.11 -3.73
CA ASN A 177 -14.84 7.78 -4.28
C ASN A 177 -15.13 7.78 -5.78
N HIS A 178 -14.09 7.69 -6.59
CA HIS A 178 -14.15 7.65 -8.05
C HIS A 178 -13.93 6.23 -8.61
N SER A 179 -13.88 5.20 -7.75
CA SER A 179 -13.66 3.83 -8.22
C SER A 179 -14.79 3.39 -9.15
N PRO A 180 -14.46 2.90 -10.36
CA PRO A 180 -15.46 2.42 -11.31
C PRO A 180 -16.03 1.05 -10.94
N ILE A 181 -15.44 0.38 -9.96
CA ILE A 181 -15.81 -0.98 -9.54
C ILE A 181 -16.25 -0.97 -8.07
N SER A 182 -17.32 -1.70 -7.76
CA SER A 182 -17.80 -1.85 -6.38
C SER A 182 -16.89 -2.78 -5.56
N ILE A 183 -16.93 -2.63 -4.24
CA ILE A 183 -16.20 -3.51 -3.32
C ILE A 183 -16.66 -4.96 -3.48
N GLU A 184 -17.97 -5.19 -3.56
CA GLU A 184 -18.52 -6.52 -3.77
C GLU A 184 -18.00 -7.18 -5.04
N GLN A 185 -17.94 -6.44 -6.14
CA GLN A 185 -17.43 -6.93 -7.42
C GLN A 185 -15.95 -7.28 -7.35
N VAL A 186 -15.12 -6.44 -6.74
CA VAL A 186 -13.69 -6.72 -6.56
C VAL A 186 -13.46 -7.98 -5.75
N VAL A 187 -14.17 -8.14 -4.64
CA VAL A 187 -14.06 -9.32 -3.78
C VAL A 187 -14.54 -10.57 -4.51
N THR A 188 -15.64 -10.49 -5.25
CA THR A 188 -16.15 -11.58 -6.06
C THR A 188 -15.12 -12.03 -7.09
N GLU A 189 -14.55 -11.10 -7.85
CA GLU A 189 -13.54 -11.41 -8.87
C GLU A 189 -12.29 -12.03 -8.26
N ALA A 190 -11.84 -11.54 -7.10
CA ALA A 190 -10.71 -12.10 -6.38
C ALA A 190 -10.93 -13.57 -6.01
N HIS A 191 -12.09 -13.89 -5.45
CA HIS A 191 -12.44 -15.26 -5.08
C HIS A 191 -12.56 -16.18 -6.28
N ASP A 192 -13.16 -15.72 -7.38
CA ASP A 192 -13.33 -16.51 -8.60
C ASP A 192 -11.98 -16.81 -9.28
N VAL A 193 -11.13 -15.79 -9.46
CA VAL A 193 -9.83 -15.92 -10.15
C VAL A 193 -8.84 -16.75 -9.31
N LEU A 194 -8.71 -16.47 -8.02
CA LEU A 194 -7.68 -17.10 -7.19
C LEU A 194 -8.05 -18.52 -6.76
N LYS A 195 -9.33 -18.85 -6.64
CA LYS A 195 -9.77 -20.25 -6.41
C LYS A 195 -9.55 -21.16 -7.60
N GLN A 196 -9.61 -20.63 -8.81
CA GLN A 196 -9.34 -21.42 -10.03
C GLN A 196 -7.89 -21.83 -10.13
N LYS A 197 -6.96 -20.99 -9.65
CA LYS A 197 -5.52 -21.31 -9.63
C LYS A 197 -5.16 -22.42 -8.64
N GLY A 198 -5.92 -22.56 -7.55
CA GLY A 198 -5.69 -23.59 -6.53
C GLY A 198 -6.27 -24.97 -6.85
N LYS A 199 -7.00 -25.12 -7.97
CA LYS A 199 -7.56 -26.41 -8.42
C LYS A 199 -6.76 -27.05 -9.54
N GLY A 200 -5.69 -26.42 -9.98
CA GLY A 200 -4.83 -26.87 -11.08
C GLY A 200 -3.46 -27.38 -10.66
N GLU A 201 -3.23 -27.58 -9.35
CA GLU A 201 -2.01 -28.21 -8.82
C GLU A 201 -2.33 -29.57 -8.21
#